data_a61fcb54763f5495bd327df7968f95df
#
_entry.id   a61fcb54763f5495bd327df7968f95df
#
_cell.length_a   1.000
_cell.length_b   1.000
_cell.length_c   1.000
_cell.angle_alpha   90.00
_cell.angle_beta   90.00
_cell.angle_gamma   90.00
#
_symmetry.space_group_name_H-M   'P 1'
#
loop_
_entity.id
_entity.type
_entity.pdbx_description
1 polymer ?
#
loop_
_entity_poly.entity_id
_entity_poly.type
_entity_poly.pdbx_seq_one_letter_code
_entity_poly.pdbx_strand_id
1 'polypeptide(L)'
;FKELDSAKTTFISTISHELKTPISAILMSLQLLEDKRVGALNDEQEQLSKSIKENADRLLGITGELLNMTQVEAGKLQMMPKITKPIELIEYAIKANQVQADKFGIQIEVEYPEEKMPKLFVDSEKIAWVLTNLLSNAVRYSKENGRVVIGAKREKEFVELYVQDFGKGIDPRYHQSIFDRYFRVPGTKVQGSGLGLSISKDFVEAHGGTLTVESELGKGSKFIMRLKA
;
A
#
# COMPACT_ATOMS: atom_id res chain seq x y z
N PHE A 1 30.15 12.83 -0.58
CA PHE A 1 28.85 12.28 -1.07
C PHE A 1 28.21 11.37 -0.02
N LYS A 2 28.89 10.33 0.52
CA LYS A 2 28.32 9.39 1.53
C LYS A 2 27.86 10.09 2.83
N GLU A 3 28.57 11.12 3.32
CA GLU A 3 28.19 11.87 4.52
C GLU A 3 26.93 12.72 4.29
N LEU A 4 26.76 13.31 3.10
CA LEU A 4 25.58 14.09 2.76
C LEU A 4 24.33 13.20 2.63
N ASP A 5 24.48 12.02 2.03
CA ASP A 5 23.38 11.03 1.91
C ASP A 5 22.99 10.47 3.27
N SER A 6 23.97 10.21 4.16
CA SER A 6 23.70 9.77 5.53
C SER A 6 22.98 10.84 6.36
N ALA A 7 23.40 12.11 6.24
CA ALA A 7 22.76 13.23 6.93
C ALA A 7 21.31 13.44 6.44
N LYS A 8 21.08 13.36 5.11
CA LYS A 8 19.74 13.44 4.51
C LYS A 8 18.82 12.35 5.02
N THR A 9 19.30 11.11 5.03
CA THR A 9 18.55 9.95 5.52
C THR A 9 18.19 10.07 6.98
N THR A 10 19.14 10.46 7.82
CA THR A 10 18.91 10.69 9.26
C THR A 10 17.90 11.81 9.47
N PHE A 11 18.02 12.92 8.75
CA PHE A 11 17.09 14.04 8.82
C PHE A 11 15.65 13.65 8.49
N ILE A 12 15.44 12.95 7.36
CA ILE A 12 14.10 12.51 6.94
C ILE A 12 13.52 11.52 7.95
N SER A 13 14.33 10.59 8.47
CA SER A 13 13.90 9.62 9.49
C SER A 13 13.47 10.34 10.77
N THR A 14 14.24 11.32 11.23
CA THR A 14 13.91 12.11 12.43
C THR A 14 12.62 12.90 12.23
N ILE A 15 12.48 13.59 11.09
CA ILE A 15 11.25 14.35 10.80
C ILE A 15 10.03 13.42 10.72
N SER A 16 10.16 12.24 10.11
CA SER A 16 9.05 11.28 10.01
C SER A 16 8.59 10.83 11.41
N HIS A 17 9.52 10.60 12.34
CA HIS A 17 9.19 10.29 13.74
C HIS A 17 8.55 11.47 14.46
N GLU A 18 9.11 12.67 14.31
CA GLU A 18 8.60 13.89 14.95
C GLU A 18 7.22 14.31 14.42
N LEU A 19 6.89 13.98 13.16
CA LEU A 19 5.56 14.21 12.60
C LEU A 19 4.54 13.16 13.02
N LYS A 20 4.96 11.92 13.22
CA LYS A 20 4.04 10.83 13.63
C LYS A 20 3.36 11.14 14.96
N THR A 21 4.08 11.65 15.93
CA THR A 21 3.57 11.94 17.27
C THR A 21 2.43 12.97 17.27
N PRO A 22 2.57 14.19 16.69
CA PRO A 22 1.49 15.16 16.66
C PRO A 22 0.31 14.72 15.80
N ILE A 23 0.55 13.99 14.70
CA ILE A 23 -0.53 13.45 13.86
C ILE A 23 -1.35 12.42 14.64
N SER A 24 -0.68 11.52 15.38
CA SER A 24 -1.37 10.53 16.24
C SER A 24 -2.17 11.21 17.35
N ALA A 25 -1.65 12.33 17.92
CA ALA A 25 -2.40 13.11 18.89
C ALA A 25 -3.65 13.78 18.30
N ILE A 26 -3.59 14.26 17.04
CA ILE A 26 -4.74 14.80 16.31
C ILE A 26 -5.80 13.71 16.13
N LEU A 27 -5.41 12.52 15.68
CA LEU A 27 -6.33 11.39 15.49
C LEU A 27 -6.99 10.96 16.82
N MET A 28 -6.22 10.91 17.90
CA MET A 28 -6.74 10.60 19.23
C MET A 28 -7.73 11.68 19.71
N SER A 29 -7.45 12.95 19.48
CA SER A 29 -8.35 14.05 19.83
C SER A 29 -9.64 14.00 19.05
N LEU A 30 -9.59 13.66 17.75
CA LEU A 30 -10.79 13.44 16.94
C LEU A 30 -11.62 12.25 17.43
N GLN A 31 -10.96 11.16 17.79
CA GLN A 31 -11.65 9.99 18.34
C GLN A 31 -12.38 10.30 19.63
N LEU A 32 -11.80 11.15 20.49
CA LEU A 32 -12.47 11.64 21.70
C LEU A 32 -13.61 12.59 21.37
N LEU A 33 -13.44 13.46 20.38
CA LEU A 33 -14.48 14.40 19.94
C LEU A 33 -15.70 13.67 19.34
N GLU A 34 -15.48 12.56 18.64
CA GLU A 34 -16.52 11.70 18.06
C GLU A 34 -17.22 10.81 19.11
N ASP A 35 -16.69 10.74 20.34
CA ASP A 35 -17.30 9.96 21.41
C ASP A 35 -18.58 10.64 21.93
N LYS A 36 -19.71 9.98 21.82
CA LYS A 36 -21.02 10.49 22.25
C LYS A 36 -21.07 10.94 23.72
N ARG A 37 -20.14 10.47 24.57
CA ARG A 37 -20.02 10.88 25.96
C ARG A 37 -19.51 12.30 26.14
N VAL A 38 -18.82 12.85 25.14
CA VAL A 38 -18.33 14.24 25.15
C VAL A 38 -19.40 15.20 24.66
N GLY A 39 -20.36 14.73 23.87
CA GLY A 39 -21.46 15.47 23.29
C GLY A 39 -21.73 15.05 21.85
N ALA A 40 -22.92 15.32 21.34
CA ALA A 40 -23.25 15.06 19.96
C ALA A 40 -22.69 16.19 19.07
N LEU A 41 -22.04 15.83 17.97
CA LEU A 41 -21.65 16.76 16.92
C LEU A 41 -22.88 17.09 16.06
N ASN A 42 -22.94 18.31 15.55
CA ASN A 42 -23.85 18.64 14.47
C ASN A 42 -23.29 18.20 13.12
N ASP A 43 -24.12 18.20 12.06
CA ASP A 43 -23.77 17.69 10.74
C ASP A 43 -22.51 18.37 10.15
N GLU A 44 -22.35 19.66 10.38
CA GLU A 44 -21.18 20.41 9.92
C GLU A 44 -19.91 20.01 10.69
N GLN A 45 -20.01 19.84 12.01
CA GLN A 45 -18.92 19.37 12.85
C GLN A 45 -18.51 17.94 12.50
N GLU A 46 -19.46 17.05 12.20
CA GLU A 46 -19.16 15.69 11.73
C GLU A 46 -18.40 15.70 10.40
N GLN A 47 -18.79 16.56 9.45
CA GLN A 47 -18.10 16.71 8.18
C GLN A 47 -16.66 17.24 8.36
N LEU A 48 -16.47 18.22 9.24
CA LEU A 48 -15.15 18.79 9.54
C LEU A 48 -14.26 17.74 10.24
N SER A 49 -14.79 17.04 11.25
CA SER A 49 -14.09 15.95 11.93
C SER A 49 -13.62 14.90 10.96
N LYS A 50 -14.50 14.43 10.08
CA LYS A 50 -14.17 13.47 9.03
C LYS A 50 -13.08 13.97 8.08
N SER A 51 -13.16 15.23 7.65
CA SER A 51 -12.14 15.85 6.78
C SER A 51 -10.78 15.92 7.47
N ILE A 52 -10.72 16.31 8.74
CA ILE A 52 -9.47 16.37 9.51
C ILE A 52 -8.89 14.97 9.67
N LYS A 53 -9.71 13.97 9.97
CA LYS A 53 -9.30 12.58 10.12
C LYS A 53 -8.68 12.03 8.82
N GLU A 54 -9.37 12.22 7.68
CA GLU A 54 -8.88 11.77 6.38
C GLU A 54 -7.52 12.41 6.03
N ASN A 55 -7.31 13.68 6.35
CA ASN A 55 -6.04 14.37 6.13
C ASN A 55 -4.94 13.92 7.10
N ALA A 56 -5.27 13.67 8.37
CA ALA A 56 -4.33 13.17 9.37
C ALA A 56 -3.86 11.75 9.03
N ASP A 57 -4.78 10.85 8.67
CA ASP A 57 -4.47 9.49 8.22
C ASP A 57 -3.58 9.51 6.96
N ARG A 58 -3.85 10.42 6.03
CA ARG A 58 -3.03 10.62 4.85
C ARG A 58 -1.61 11.07 5.19
N LEU A 59 -1.45 12.04 6.07
CA LEU A 59 -0.14 12.51 6.53
C LEU A 59 0.63 11.39 7.24
N LEU A 60 -0.05 10.60 8.06
CA LEU A 60 0.55 9.45 8.73
C LEU A 60 1.05 8.40 7.70
N GLY A 61 0.27 8.13 6.66
CA GLY A 61 0.68 7.27 5.55
C GLY A 61 1.94 7.77 4.84
N ILE A 62 1.98 9.06 4.48
CA ILE A 62 3.15 9.67 3.82
C ILE A 62 4.39 9.62 4.71
N THR A 63 4.28 9.90 6.02
CA THR A 63 5.41 9.79 6.95
C THR A 63 5.95 8.37 7.05
N GLY A 64 5.06 7.37 7.03
CA GLY A 64 5.44 5.94 6.99
C GLY A 64 6.19 5.57 5.71
N GLU A 65 5.71 6.03 4.55
CA GLU A 65 6.37 5.81 3.26
C GLU A 65 7.77 6.46 3.23
N LEU A 66 7.91 7.70 3.72
CA LEU A 66 9.20 8.39 3.81
C LEU A 66 10.18 7.63 4.71
N LEU A 67 9.72 7.10 5.84
CA LEU A 67 10.55 6.33 6.75
C LEU A 67 11.02 5.02 6.09
N ASN A 68 10.13 4.29 5.42
CA ASN A 68 10.48 3.08 4.70
C ASN A 68 11.50 3.36 3.59
N MET A 69 11.28 4.41 2.81
CA MET A 69 12.20 4.83 1.76
C MET A 69 13.61 5.10 2.32
N THR A 70 13.70 5.82 3.43
CA THR A 70 15.01 6.16 4.03
C THR A 70 15.73 4.93 4.58
N GLN A 71 15.02 3.94 5.12
CA GLN A 71 15.61 2.68 5.57
C GLN A 71 16.19 1.89 4.39
N VAL A 72 15.48 1.85 3.26
CA VAL A 72 15.96 1.22 2.03
C VAL A 72 17.20 1.93 1.49
N GLU A 73 17.17 3.27 1.34
CA GLU A 73 18.29 4.06 0.84
C GLU A 73 19.55 3.92 1.70
N ALA A 74 19.38 3.85 3.01
CA ALA A 74 20.50 3.67 3.93
C ALA A 74 21.07 2.24 3.96
N GLY A 75 20.45 1.29 3.24
CA GLY A 75 20.79 -0.13 3.34
C GLY A 75 20.55 -0.70 4.75
N LYS A 76 19.70 -0.02 5.55
CA LYS A 76 19.37 -0.39 6.94
C LYS A 76 18.03 -1.11 7.04
N LEU A 77 17.50 -1.61 5.94
CA LEU A 77 16.26 -2.36 5.95
C LEU A 77 16.45 -3.65 6.79
N GLN A 78 15.93 -3.61 8.01
CA GLN A 78 15.91 -4.78 8.85
C GLN A 78 14.79 -5.70 8.39
N MET A 79 15.16 -6.94 8.07
CA MET A 79 14.22 -7.98 7.66
C MET A 79 14.01 -8.95 8.82
N MET A 80 12.74 -9.26 9.09
CA MET A 80 12.33 -10.22 10.11
C MET A 80 11.52 -11.37 9.47
N PRO A 81 12.14 -12.22 8.65
CA PRO A 81 11.43 -13.26 7.93
C PRO A 81 10.93 -14.34 8.88
N LYS A 82 9.71 -14.80 8.62
CA LYS A 82 9.07 -15.91 9.33
C LYS A 82 8.24 -16.75 8.36
N ILE A 83 7.94 -17.97 8.76
CA ILE A 83 7.07 -18.87 7.99
C ILE A 83 5.65 -18.26 7.97
N THR A 84 5.18 -17.93 6.78
CA THR A 84 3.91 -17.21 6.57
C THR A 84 3.08 -17.92 5.50
N LYS A 85 1.77 -18.02 5.71
CA LYS A 85 0.86 -18.53 4.69
C LYS A 85 0.42 -17.41 3.75
N PRO A 86 0.44 -17.61 2.43
CA PRO A 86 0.00 -16.60 1.47
C PRO A 86 -1.41 -16.07 1.74
N ILE A 87 -2.32 -16.93 2.18
CA ILE A 87 -3.69 -16.55 2.48
C ILE A 87 -3.81 -15.53 3.62
N GLU A 88 -2.96 -15.62 4.65
CA GLU A 88 -2.95 -14.69 5.78
C GLU A 88 -2.57 -13.26 5.32
N LEU A 89 -1.67 -13.16 4.31
CA LEU A 89 -1.29 -11.88 3.70
C LEU A 89 -2.43 -11.28 2.89
N ILE A 90 -3.15 -12.11 2.13
CA ILE A 90 -4.32 -11.71 1.34
C ILE A 90 -5.44 -11.21 2.27
N GLU A 91 -5.79 -11.97 3.29
CA GLU A 91 -6.83 -11.61 4.27
C GLU A 91 -6.51 -10.29 4.98
N TYR A 92 -5.24 -10.09 5.35
CA TYR A 92 -4.80 -8.83 5.95
C TYR A 92 -5.02 -7.65 5.00
N ALA A 93 -4.58 -7.78 3.74
CA ALA A 93 -4.72 -6.71 2.74
C ALA A 93 -6.20 -6.37 2.46
N ILE A 94 -7.07 -7.38 2.38
CA ILE A 94 -8.51 -7.18 2.20
C ILE A 94 -9.09 -6.40 3.38
N LYS A 95 -8.82 -6.86 4.62
CA LYS A 95 -9.32 -6.20 5.83
C LYS A 95 -8.87 -4.74 5.92
N ALA A 96 -7.63 -4.45 5.55
CA ALA A 96 -7.09 -3.09 5.55
C ALA A 96 -7.74 -2.17 4.52
N ASN A 97 -8.28 -2.71 3.42
CA ASN A 97 -8.86 -1.92 2.33
C ASN A 97 -10.41 -1.97 2.26
N GLN A 98 -11.07 -2.81 3.07
CA GLN A 98 -12.51 -3.04 2.97
C GLN A 98 -13.33 -1.75 3.10
N VAL A 99 -13.05 -0.93 4.10
CA VAL A 99 -13.77 0.33 4.33
C VAL A 99 -13.66 1.27 3.12
N GLN A 100 -12.47 1.33 2.51
CA GLN A 100 -12.26 2.17 1.33
C GLN A 100 -12.95 1.58 0.09
N ALA A 101 -12.92 0.27 -0.09
CA ALA A 101 -13.62 -0.42 -1.17
C ALA A 101 -15.12 -0.18 -1.07
N ASP A 102 -15.72 -0.33 0.12
CA ASP A 102 -17.13 -0.10 0.37
C ASP A 102 -17.53 1.36 0.06
N LYS A 103 -16.67 2.34 0.45
CA LYS A 103 -16.90 3.76 0.16
C LYS A 103 -17.02 4.06 -1.34
N PHE A 104 -16.27 3.34 -2.19
CA PHE A 104 -16.30 3.49 -3.66
C PHE A 104 -17.19 2.46 -4.36
N GLY A 105 -17.90 1.60 -3.61
CA GLY A 105 -18.73 0.53 -4.16
C GLY A 105 -17.90 -0.54 -4.89
N ILE A 106 -16.61 -0.71 -4.54
CA ILE A 106 -15.72 -1.68 -5.19
C ILE A 106 -15.88 -3.05 -4.53
N GLN A 107 -16.19 -4.05 -5.34
CA GLN A 107 -16.22 -5.44 -4.92
C GLN A 107 -14.81 -6.05 -4.95
N ILE A 108 -14.34 -6.56 -3.80
CA ILE A 108 -13.08 -7.31 -3.72
C ILE A 108 -13.39 -8.79 -3.89
N GLU A 109 -12.92 -9.37 -4.98
CA GLU A 109 -13.03 -10.80 -5.28
C GLU A 109 -11.72 -11.49 -4.93
N VAL A 110 -11.80 -12.66 -4.28
CA VAL A 110 -10.63 -13.45 -3.91
C VAL A 110 -10.55 -14.70 -4.77
N GLU A 111 -9.46 -14.85 -5.50
CA GLU A 111 -9.16 -16.09 -6.20
C GLU A 111 -8.32 -16.99 -5.29
N TYR A 112 -9.00 -17.97 -4.68
CA TYR A 112 -8.33 -18.97 -3.86
C TYR A 112 -7.68 -20.03 -4.76
N PRO A 113 -6.42 -20.41 -4.51
CA PRO A 113 -5.79 -21.49 -5.26
C PRO A 113 -6.50 -22.82 -4.99
N GLU A 114 -6.70 -23.61 -6.03
CA GLU A 114 -7.28 -24.96 -5.92
C GLU A 114 -6.36 -25.91 -5.15
N GLU A 115 -5.05 -25.68 -5.22
CA GLU A 115 -4.04 -26.48 -4.55
C GLU A 115 -3.59 -25.86 -3.23
N LYS A 116 -3.10 -26.73 -2.33
CA LYS A 116 -2.48 -26.27 -1.07
C LYS A 116 -1.22 -25.44 -1.38
N MET A 117 -1.29 -24.16 -1.04
CA MET A 117 -0.17 -23.24 -1.25
C MET A 117 1.01 -23.54 -0.31
N PRO A 118 2.24 -23.49 -0.82
CA PRO A 118 3.41 -23.57 0.03
C PRO A 118 3.48 -22.35 0.96
N LYS A 119 4.10 -22.54 2.12
CA LYS A 119 4.41 -21.43 3.02
C LYS A 119 5.61 -20.67 2.48
N LEU A 120 5.62 -19.36 2.72
CA LEU A 120 6.71 -18.47 2.37
C LEU A 120 7.57 -18.18 3.59
N PHE A 121 8.88 -18.02 3.40
CA PHE A 121 9.77 -17.50 4.43
C PHE A 121 10.06 -16.03 4.14
N VAL A 122 9.21 -15.15 4.68
CA VAL A 122 9.19 -13.72 4.37
C VAL A 122 8.96 -12.87 5.62
N ASP A 123 9.35 -11.61 5.55
CA ASP A 123 8.90 -10.60 6.50
C ASP A 123 7.43 -10.30 6.20
N SER A 124 6.54 -10.89 7.02
CA SER A 124 5.10 -10.82 6.78
C SER A 124 4.54 -9.42 6.86
N GLU A 125 5.14 -8.51 7.64
CA GLU A 125 4.69 -7.13 7.76
C GLU A 125 4.98 -6.35 6.48
N LYS A 126 6.19 -6.51 5.93
CA LYS A 126 6.58 -5.85 4.68
C LYS A 126 5.80 -6.38 3.49
N ILE A 127 5.61 -7.70 3.38
CA ILE A 127 4.85 -8.29 2.27
C ILE A 127 3.34 -7.96 2.40
N ALA A 128 2.78 -7.97 3.61
CA ALA A 128 1.41 -7.50 3.85
C ALA A 128 1.25 -6.03 3.48
N TRP A 129 2.23 -5.19 3.80
CA TRP A 129 2.25 -3.78 3.38
C TRP A 129 2.23 -3.64 1.85
N VAL A 130 3.05 -4.44 1.13
CA VAL A 130 3.06 -4.46 -0.35
C VAL A 130 1.67 -4.80 -0.90
N LEU A 131 1.07 -5.91 -0.44
CA LEU A 131 -0.27 -6.30 -0.91
C LEU A 131 -1.33 -5.25 -0.58
N THR A 132 -1.27 -4.66 0.62
CA THR A 132 -2.18 -3.58 1.02
C THR A 132 -2.05 -2.37 0.10
N ASN A 133 -0.83 -1.98 -0.26
CA ASN A 133 -0.56 -0.89 -1.19
C ASN A 133 -1.07 -1.19 -2.62
N LEU A 134 -0.81 -2.39 -3.13
CA LEU A 134 -1.30 -2.81 -4.45
C LEU A 134 -2.83 -2.83 -4.49
N LEU A 135 -3.49 -3.37 -3.46
CA LEU A 135 -4.95 -3.42 -3.37
C LEU A 135 -5.56 -2.03 -3.21
N SER A 136 -4.96 -1.16 -2.40
CA SER A 136 -5.37 0.25 -2.27
C SER A 136 -5.29 0.99 -3.60
N ASN A 137 -4.23 0.76 -4.38
CA ASN A 137 -4.12 1.31 -5.73
C ASN A 137 -5.21 0.76 -6.64
N ALA A 138 -5.45 -0.54 -6.66
CA ALA A 138 -6.49 -1.17 -7.47
C ALA A 138 -7.87 -0.57 -7.16
N VAL A 139 -8.22 -0.39 -5.89
CA VAL A 139 -9.48 0.25 -5.46
C VAL A 139 -9.56 1.69 -5.96
N ARG A 140 -8.50 2.49 -5.82
CA ARG A 140 -8.49 3.92 -6.21
C ARG A 140 -8.51 4.16 -7.72
N TYR A 141 -7.96 3.24 -8.50
CA TYR A 141 -7.91 3.35 -9.97
C TYR A 141 -9.04 2.62 -10.69
N SER A 142 -9.84 1.83 -9.95
CA SER A 142 -11.05 1.20 -10.46
C SER A 142 -12.15 2.23 -10.76
N LYS A 143 -13.09 1.83 -11.62
CA LYS A 143 -14.33 2.59 -11.82
C LYS A 143 -15.23 2.40 -10.61
N GLU A 144 -16.03 3.41 -10.27
CA GLU A 144 -17.06 3.29 -9.24
C GLU A 144 -17.97 2.09 -9.50
N ASN A 145 -18.34 1.38 -8.44
CA ASN A 145 -19.12 0.15 -8.50
C ASN A 145 -18.47 -0.96 -9.34
N GLY A 146 -17.16 -0.90 -9.49
CA GLY A 146 -16.37 -1.91 -10.19
C GLY A 146 -15.94 -3.05 -9.26
N ARG A 147 -14.97 -3.82 -9.76
CA ARG A 147 -14.39 -4.92 -9.01
C ARG A 147 -12.87 -4.89 -9.07
N VAL A 148 -12.24 -5.50 -8.09
CA VAL A 148 -10.81 -5.84 -8.05
C VAL A 148 -10.67 -7.30 -7.66
N VAL A 149 -9.64 -7.94 -8.16
CA VAL A 149 -9.33 -9.34 -7.86
C VAL A 149 -8.02 -9.38 -7.11
N ILE A 150 -7.95 -10.14 -6.03
CA ILE A 150 -6.72 -10.47 -5.32
C ILE A 150 -6.61 -11.98 -5.22
N GLY A 151 -5.43 -12.53 -5.46
CA GLY A 151 -5.26 -13.97 -5.43
C GLY A 151 -3.81 -14.42 -5.32
N ALA A 152 -3.66 -15.75 -5.26
CA ALA A 152 -2.36 -16.40 -5.24
C ALA A 152 -2.39 -17.63 -6.14
N LYS A 153 -1.28 -17.91 -6.82
CA LYS A 153 -1.08 -19.17 -7.52
C LYS A 153 0.33 -19.71 -7.28
N ARG A 154 0.45 -21.03 -7.35
CA ARG A 154 1.75 -21.69 -7.34
C ARG A 154 2.31 -21.74 -8.76
N GLU A 155 3.56 -21.32 -8.91
CA GLU A 155 4.29 -21.41 -10.17
C GLU A 155 5.64 -22.08 -9.92
N LYS A 156 5.69 -23.42 -10.04
CA LYS A 156 6.88 -24.24 -9.72
C LYS A 156 7.35 -24.05 -8.28
N GLU A 157 8.55 -23.46 -8.10
CA GLU A 157 9.15 -23.15 -6.79
C GLU A 157 8.79 -21.73 -6.27
N PHE A 158 7.88 -21.04 -6.97
CA PHE A 158 7.44 -19.70 -6.61
C PHE A 158 5.98 -19.67 -6.25
N VAL A 159 5.61 -18.68 -5.46
CA VAL A 159 4.24 -18.24 -5.24
C VAL A 159 4.09 -16.87 -5.88
N GLU A 160 3.12 -16.73 -6.74
CA GLU A 160 2.68 -15.46 -7.28
C GLU A 160 1.46 -14.96 -6.50
N LEU A 161 1.62 -13.80 -5.85
CA LEU A 161 0.53 -13.04 -5.26
C LEU A 161 0.21 -11.90 -6.22
N TYR A 162 -1.06 -11.69 -6.55
CA TYR A 162 -1.45 -10.69 -7.53
C TYR A 162 -2.68 -9.91 -7.13
N VAL A 163 -2.75 -8.69 -7.64
CA VAL A 163 -3.90 -7.80 -7.54
C VAL A 163 -4.22 -7.27 -8.92
N GLN A 164 -5.49 -7.38 -9.33
CA GLN A 164 -5.96 -6.94 -10.64
C GLN A 164 -7.11 -5.96 -10.49
N ASP A 165 -7.01 -4.82 -11.15
CA ASP A 165 -8.09 -3.88 -11.37
C ASP A 165 -8.58 -3.92 -12.83
N PHE A 166 -9.79 -3.43 -13.04
CA PHE A 166 -10.41 -3.30 -14.36
C PHE A 166 -10.67 -1.82 -14.70
N GLY A 167 -9.76 -0.97 -14.26
CA GLY A 167 -9.80 0.46 -14.48
C GLY A 167 -9.31 0.88 -15.86
N LYS A 168 -8.74 2.08 -15.93
CA LYS A 168 -8.28 2.66 -17.20
C LYS A 168 -6.98 2.06 -17.75
N GLY A 169 -6.27 1.25 -16.95
CA GLY A 169 -4.98 0.69 -17.33
C GLY A 169 -3.86 1.73 -17.38
N ILE A 170 -2.67 1.27 -17.73
CA ILE A 170 -1.43 2.05 -17.78
C ILE A 170 -0.86 1.94 -19.18
N ASP A 171 -0.47 3.09 -19.76
CA ASP A 171 0.22 3.12 -21.05
C ASP A 171 1.55 2.35 -20.95
N PRO A 172 1.86 1.48 -21.94
CA PRO A 172 3.10 0.69 -21.94
C PRO A 172 4.39 1.51 -21.73
N ARG A 173 4.40 2.77 -22.15
CA ARG A 173 5.53 3.69 -21.95
C ARG A 173 5.87 3.90 -20.48
N TYR A 174 4.92 3.71 -19.58
CA TYR A 174 5.08 3.96 -18.14
C TYR A 174 5.24 2.69 -17.31
N HIS A 175 5.18 1.48 -17.90
CA HIS A 175 5.26 0.22 -17.14
C HIS A 175 6.53 0.07 -16.31
N GLN A 176 7.63 0.67 -16.75
CA GLN A 176 8.87 0.71 -15.97
C GLN A 176 8.88 1.89 -14.99
N SER A 177 8.50 3.06 -15.47
CA SER A 177 8.57 4.30 -14.68
C SER A 177 7.61 4.35 -13.49
N ILE A 178 6.50 3.58 -13.49
CA ILE A 178 5.59 3.53 -12.34
C ILE A 178 6.25 3.00 -11.06
N PHE A 179 7.39 2.33 -11.17
CA PHE A 179 8.20 1.86 -10.04
C PHE A 179 9.30 2.86 -9.64
N ASP A 180 9.46 3.96 -10.38
CA ASP A 180 10.39 5.02 -10.02
C ASP A 180 9.84 5.87 -8.88
N ARG A 181 10.71 6.37 -8.03
CA ARG A 181 10.32 7.21 -6.88
C ARG A 181 9.70 8.52 -7.35
N TYR A 182 8.62 8.92 -6.69
CA TYR A 182 7.85 10.13 -6.98
C TYR A 182 7.20 10.16 -8.37
N PHE A 183 7.32 9.08 -9.15
CA PHE A 183 6.68 9.02 -10.45
C PHE A 183 5.16 8.86 -10.33
N ARG A 184 4.46 9.57 -11.17
CA ARG A 184 3.00 9.48 -11.31
C ARG A 184 2.65 9.59 -12.79
N VAL A 185 1.74 8.73 -13.26
CA VAL A 185 1.28 8.80 -14.65
C VAL A 185 0.68 10.17 -14.92
N PRO A 186 1.17 10.91 -15.94
CA PRO A 186 0.65 12.24 -16.28
C PRO A 186 -0.86 12.24 -16.48
N GLY A 187 -1.54 13.29 -16.00
CA GLY A 187 -2.98 13.43 -16.11
C GLY A 187 -3.81 12.59 -15.13
N THR A 188 -3.17 11.87 -14.19
CA THR A 188 -3.93 11.20 -13.13
C THR A 188 -4.45 12.19 -12.09
N LYS A 189 -5.76 12.08 -11.76
CA LYS A 189 -6.39 12.85 -10.69
C LYS A 189 -6.30 12.18 -9.33
N VAL A 190 -5.93 10.89 -9.29
CA VAL A 190 -5.79 10.13 -8.04
C VAL A 190 -4.61 10.67 -7.26
N GLN A 191 -4.85 11.12 -6.04
CA GLN A 191 -3.80 11.66 -5.17
C GLN A 191 -2.89 10.55 -4.64
N GLY A 192 -1.59 10.85 -4.49
CA GLY A 192 -0.60 9.91 -3.95
C GLY A 192 0.80 10.52 -3.90
N SER A 193 1.67 9.95 -3.08
CA SER A 193 3.07 10.36 -2.92
C SER A 193 3.96 10.00 -4.12
N GLY A 194 3.60 8.96 -4.87
CA GLY A 194 4.46 8.33 -5.89
C GLY A 194 5.56 7.45 -5.30
N LEU A 195 5.47 7.09 -4.01
CA LEU A 195 6.46 6.25 -3.32
C LEU A 195 6.00 4.79 -3.14
N GLY A 196 4.70 4.55 -3.08
CA GLY A 196 4.16 3.24 -2.72
C GLY A 196 4.66 2.10 -3.60
N LEU A 197 4.66 2.24 -4.93
CA LEU A 197 5.12 1.19 -5.84
C LEU A 197 6.64 1.00 -5.81
N SER A 198 7.43 2.06 -5.67
CA SER A 198 8.88 1.94 -5.56
C SER A 198 9.28 1.22 -4.27
N ILE A 199 8.69 1.58 -3.12
CA ILE A 199 8.90 0.89 -1.85
C ILE A 199 8.43 -0.57 -1.92
N SER A 200 7.29 -0.83 -2.57
CA SER A 200 6.79 -2.19 -2.79
C SER A 200 7.80 -3.03 -3.56
N LYS A 201 8.39 -2.48 -4.62
CA LYS A 201 9.43 -3.13 -5.40
C LYS A 201 10.68 -3.40 -4.55
N ASP A 202 11.15 -2.40 -3.81
CA ASP A 202 12.32 -2.54 -2.91
C ASP A 202 12.10 -3.66 -1.87
N PHE A 203 10.91 -3.75 -1.27
CA PHE A 203 10.59 -4.80 -0.30
C PHE A 203 10.57 -6.20 -0.93
N VAL A 204 9.97 -6.33 -2.12
CA VAL A 204 9.90 -7.61 -2.83
C VAL A 204 11.29 -8.06 -3.27
N GLU A 205 12.12 -7.15 -3.80
CA GLU A 205 13.50 -7.42 -4.21
C GLU A 205 14.38 -7.80 -3.00
N ALA A 206 14.17 -7.19 -1.83
CA ALA A 206 14.86 -7.56 -0.59
C ALA A 206 14.53 -9.00 -0.13
N HIS A 207 13.41 -9.57 -0.59
CA HIS A 207 13.06 -10.99 -0.39
C HIS A 207 13.56 -11.91 -1.53
N GLY A 208 14.37 -11.39 -2.47
CA GLY A 208 14.79 -12.13 -3.66
C GLY A 208 13.66 -12.39 -4.66
N GLY A 209 12.56 -11.66 -4.55
CA GLY A 209 11.40 -11.74 -5.45
C GLY A 209 11.40 -10.70 -6.55
N THR A 210 10.32 -10.66 -7.32
CA THR A 210 10.08 -9.68 -8.38
C THR A 210 8.67 -9.11 -8.30
N LEU A 211 8.52 -7.83 -8.60
CA LEU A 211 7.24 -7.14 -8.74
C LEU A 211 7.11 -6.62 -10.17
N THR A 212 6.08 -7.05 -10.87
CA THR A 212 5.81 -6.70 -12.27
C THR A 212 4.38 -6.21 -12.47
N VAL A 213 4.12 -5.60 -13.62
CA VAL A 213 2.79 -5.16 -14.03
C VAL A 213 2.47 -5.68 -15.43
N GLU A 214 1.24 -6.16 -15.59
CA GLU A 214 0.60 -6.43 -16.86
C GLU A 214 -0.56 -5.45 -16.98
N SER A 215 -0.55 -4.59 -17.99
CA SER A 215 -1.59 -3.56 -18.13
C SER A 215 -1.81 -3.19 -19.57
N GLU A 216 -3.07 -2.89 -19.89
CA GLU A 216 -3.48 -2.39 -21.20
C GLU A 216 -4.47 -1.25 -20.99
N LEU A 217 -4.30 -0.16 -21.77
CA LEU A 217 -5.21 0.98 -21.71
C LEU A 217 -6.66 0.55 -21.97
N GLY A 218 -7.56 0.95 -21.07
CA GLY A 218 -8.98 0.63 -21.14
C GLY A 218 -9.37 -0.72 -20.54
N LYS A 219 -8.42 -1.60 -20.21
CA LYS A 219 -8.69 -2.96 -19.67
C LYS A 219 -8.32 -3.12 -18.20
N GLY A 220 -7.48 -2.25 -17.66
CA GLY A 220 -7.02 -2.30 -16.28
C GLY A 220 -5.59 -2.77 -16.13
N SER A 221 -5.19 -3.08 -14.90
CA SER A 221 -3.82 -3.46 -14.55
C SER A 221 -3.79 -4.64 -13.60
N LYS A 222 -2.82 -5.53 -13.78
CA LYS A 222 -2.53 -6.64 -12.90
C LYS A 222 -1.09 -6.50 -12.39
N PHE A 223 -0.94 -6.33 -11.10
CA PHE A 223 0.35 -6.33 -10.42
C PHE A 223 0.63 -7.72 -9.87
N ILE A 224 1.81 -8.25 -10.14
CA ILE A 224 2.21 -9.61 -9.80
C ILE A 224 3.48 -9.56 -8.97
N MET A 225 3.40 -10.05 -7.75
CA MET A 225 4.52 -10.24 -6.84
C MET A 225 4.90 -11.72 -6.81
N ARG A 226 6.11 -12.04 -7.21
CA ARG A 226 6.63 -13.40 -7.27
C ARG A 226 7.67 -13.60 -6.17
N LEU A 227 7.45 -14.58 -5.30
CA LEU A 227 8.30 -14.91 -4.17
C LEU A 227 8.67 -16.40 -4.20
N LYS A 228 9.88 -16.73 -3.76
CA LYS A 228 10.31 -18.12 -3.65
C LYS A 228 9.59 -18.82 -2.49
N ALA A 229 9.09 -20.05 -2.76
CA ALA A 229 8.42 -20.89 -1.77
C ALA A 229 9.40 -21.60 -0.83
#